data_607e6123047e083ebb77768aae7c970f
#
_entry.id   607e6123047e083ebb77768aae7c970f
#
_cell.length_a   1.000
_cell.length_b   1.000
_cell.length_c   1.000
_cell.angle_alpha   90.00
_cell.angle_beta   90.00
_cell.angle_gamma   90.00
#
_symmetry.space_group_name_H-M   'P 1'
#
loop_
_entity.id
_entity.type
_entity.pdbx_description
1 polymer ?
#
loop_
_entity_poly.entity_id
_entity_poly.type
_entity_poly.pdbx_seq_one_letter_code
_entity_poly.pdbx_strand_id
1 'polypeptide(L)'
;EGIDDWRDLEVIDAEGCYVFPAFCDSHTHTVFAKTREEEFLDRIRGLSYEEIALKGGGILNSAEKLSHSSEEELYAQAKIRLKKMIACGTGAVEIKSGYGLSVESELKILRVIKRLKQSLPIEIKSTFLGAHAFPKEFKNNHNDYIELIINEMLPIIENEKLAEYIDVF
;
A
#
# COMPACT_ATOMS: atom_id res chain seq x y z
N GLU A 1 -26.83 -0.59 31.29
CA GLU A 1 -26.17 0.02 32.48
C GLU A 1 -25.93 1.47 32.15
N GLY A 2 -26.51 2.43 32.95
CA GLY A 2 -26.34 3.84 32.73
C GLY A 2 -25.00 4.32 33.26
N ILE A 3 -24.45 5.40 32.66
CA ILE A 3 -23.29 6.08 33.19
C ILE A 3 -23.77 7.00 34.32
N ASP A 4 -23.39 6.71 35.55
CA ASP A 4 -23.83 7.45 36.72
C ASP A 4 -23.16 8.83 36.87
N ASP A 5 -21.94 9.00 36.29
CA ASP A 5 -21.23 10.29 36.27
C ASP A 5 -20.51 10.46 34.91
N TRP A 6 -20.86 11.50 34.16
CA TRP A 6 -20.33 11.83 32.86
C TRP A 6 -19.35 13.02 32.90
N ARG A 7 -19.12 13.60 34.07
CA ARG A 7 -18.32 14.85 34.20
C ARG A 7 -16.86 14.69 33.84
N ASP A 8 -16.33 13.48 33.98
CA ASP A 8 -14.94 13.15 33.65
C ASP A 8 -14.78 12.50 32.27
N LEU A 9 -15.85 12.47 31.45
CA LEU A 9 -15.81 11.90 30.12
C LEU A 9 -15.63 12.99 29.06
N GLU A 10 -14.89 12.66 28.01
CA GLU A 10 -14.82 13.51 26.82
C GLU A 10 -16.19 13.45 26.11
N VAL A 11 -16.79 14.61 25.94
CA VAL A 11 -18.11 14.75 25.30
C VAL A 11 -17.93 15.34 23.90
N ILE A 12 -18.39 14.61 22.90
CA ILE A 12 -18.45 15.08 21.51
C ILE A 12 -19.90 15.46 21.22
N ASP A 13 -20.14 16.75 20.99
CA ASP A 13 -21.44 17.23 20.55
C ASP A 13 -21.65 16.89 19.05
N ALA A 14 -22.63 16.04 18.79
CA ALA A 14 -23.01 15.60 17.44
C ALA A 14 -24.39 16.15 17.02
N GLU A 15 -24.90 17.22 17.66
CA GLU A 15 -26.19 17.80 17.33
C GLU A 15 -26.28 18.18 15.86
N GLY A 16 -27.31 17.69 15.17
CA GLY A 16 -27.51 17.89 13.73
C GLY A 16 -26.64 17.02 12.82
N CYS A 17 -25.81 16.13 13.38
CA CYS A 17 -24.95 15.21 12.65
C CYS A 17 -25.45 13.77 12.74
N TYR A 18 -24.98 12.92 11.80
CA TYR A 18 -25.13 11.48 11.86
C TYR A 18 -23.83 10.83 12.32
N VAL A 19 -23.91 9.82 13.16
CA VAL A 19 -22.75 9.03 13.58
C VAL A 19 -22.80 7.67 12.88
N PHE A 20 -21.76 7.35 12.13
CA PHE A 20 -21.62 6.09 11.40
C PHE A 20 -20.32 5.37 11.81
N PRO A 21 -20.24 4.04 11.63
CA PRO A 21 -18.96 3.34 11.68
C PRO A 21 -17.99 3.91 10.64
N ALA A 22 -16.71 3.98 10.98
CA ALA A 22 -15.67 4.38 10.03
C ALA A 22 -15.59 3.37 8.87
N PHE A 23 -15.21 3.86 7.69
CA PHE A 23 -14.99 3.01 6.51
C PHE A 23 -13.75 2.13 6.69
N CYS A 24 -13.83 0.92 6.15
CA CYS A 24 -12.70 -0.01 6.05
C CYS A 24 -12.38 -0.22 4.56
N ASP A 25 -11.16 0.14 4.15
CA ASP A 25 -10.67 -0.13 2.79
C ASP A 25 -9.76 -1.36 2.83
N SER A 26 -10.27 -2.47 2.33
CA SER A 26 -9.66 -3.80 2.44
C SER A 26 -8.69 -4.15 1.32
N HIS A 27 -8.37 -3.23 0.39
CA HIS A 27 -7.41 -3.50 -0.68
C HIS A 27 -6.83 -2.20 -1.23
N THR A 28 -5.64 -1.82 -0.79
CA THR A 28 -4.93 -0.66 -1.33
C THR A 28 -3.46 -0.93 -1.61
N HIS A 29 -2.88 -0.10 -2.48
CA HIS A 29 -1.45 0.05 -2.70
C HIS A 29 -1.06 1.51 -2.42
N THR A 30 -1.23 1.97 -1.19
CA THR A 30 -1.06 3.39 -0.82
C THR A 30 0.39 3.85 -0.90
N VAL A 31 1.37 2.93 -0.79
CA VAL A 31 2.80 3.22 -0.91
C VAL A 31 3.25 3.03 -2.36
N PHE A 32 3.39 4.14 -3.08
CA PHE A 32 3.86 4.16 -4.47
C PHE A 32 4.58 5.47 -4.80
N ALA A 33 5.51 5.43 -5.77
CA ALA A 33 6.39 6.55 -6.09
C ALA A 33 5.70 7.63 -6.95
N LYS A 34 4.87 7.24 -7.92
CA LYS A 34 4.21 8.17 -8.85
C LYS A 34 2.81 7.67 -9.20
N THR A 35 1.89 8.61 -9.31
CA THR A 35 0.52 8.39 -9.81
C THR A 35 0.52 8.05 -11.31
N ARG A 36 -0.58 7.50 -11.81
CA ARG A 36 -0.71 6.97 -13.17
C ARG A 36 -1.84 7.66 -13.96
N GLU A 37 -2.01 8.98 -13.76
CA GLU A 37 -3.08 9.75 -14.40
C GLU A 37 -2.97 9.75 -15.92
N GLU A 38 -1.76 9.79 -16.46
CA GLU A 38 -1.52 9.75 -17.90
C GLU A 38 -1.99 8.42 -18.52
N GLU A 39 -1.75 7.29 -17.82
CA GLU A 39 -2.25 5.99 -18.26
C GLU A 39 -3.78 5.92 -18.22
N PHE A 40 -4.40 6.56 -17.24
CA PHE A 40 -5.85 6.66 -17.16
C PHE A 40 -6.41 7.46 -18.34
N LEU A 41 -5.79 8.60 -18.70
CA LEU A 41 -6.17 9.37 -19.88
C LEU A 41 -5.98 8.59 -21.17
N ASP A 42 -4.90 7.82 -21.30
CA ASP A 42 -4.66 6.96 -22.46
C ASP A 42 -5.74 5.87 -22.59
N ARG A 43 -6.20 5.29 -21.47
CA ARG A 43 -7.34 4.36 -21.47
C ARG A 43 -8.64 5.01 -21.93
N ILE A 44 -8.94 6.24 -21.47
CA ILE A 44 -10.12 7.00 -21.92
C ILE A 44 -10.04 7.27 -23.44
N ARG A 45 -8.84 7.48 -23.98
CA ARG A 45 -8.60 7.65 -25.42
C ARG A 45 -8.66 6.34 -26.21
N GLY A 46 -8.89 5.21 -25.55
CA GLY A 46 -9.07 3.91 -26.18
C GLY A 46 -7.79 3.12 -26.41
N LEU A 47 -6.65 3.50 -25.82
CA LEU A 47 -5.43 2.72 -25.93
C LEU A 47 -5.57 1.39 -25.17
N SER A 48 -5.04 0.32 -25.78
CA SER A 48 -4.96 -1.00 -25.16
C SER A 48 -3.92 -1.00 -24.02
N TYR A 49 -3.99 -2.01 -23.17
CA TYR A 49 -3.01 -2.20 -22.10
C TYR A 49 -1.58 -2.36 -22.67
N GLU A 50 -1.44 -3.06 -23.79
CA GLU A 50 -0.16 -3.27 -24.47
C GLU A 50 0.42 -1.97 -25.03
N GLU A 51 -0.41 -1.11 -25.65
CA GLU A 51 0.02 0.20 -26.13
C GLU A 51 0.46 1.12 -24.99
N ILE A 52 -0.25 1.10 -23.84
CA ILE A 52 0.14 1.84 -22.64
C ILE A 52 1.48 1.31 -22.08
N ALA A 53 1.65 0.00 -22.04
CA ALA A 53 2.90 -0.62 -21.59
C ALA A 53 4.09 -0.26 -22.49
N LEU A 54 3.90 -0.23 -23.82
CA LEU A 54 4.92 0.21 -24.79
C LEU A 54 5.33 1.68 -24.62
N LYS A 55 4.40 2.53 -24.16
CA LYS A 55 4.69 3.93 -23.80
C LYS A 55 5.43 4.09 -22.45
N GLY A 56 5.80 2.98 -21.81
CA GLY A 56 6.45 3.01 -20.50
C GLY A 56 5.45 3.08 -19.34
N GLY A 57 4.21 2.62 -19.52
CA GLY A 57 3.23 2.43 -18.46
C GLY A 57 3.30 1.04 -17.81
N GLY A 58 2.36 0.76 -16.92
CA GLY A 58 2.21 -0.53 -16.27
C GLY A 58 3.04 -0.72 -15.01
N ILE A 59 2.95 -1.96 -14.45
CA ILE A 59 3.54 -2.30 -13.17
C ILE A 59 5.07 -2.21 -13.17
N LEU A 60 5.72 -2.61 -14.26
CA LEU A 60 7.19 -2.60 -14.38
C LEU A 60 7.76 -1.18 -14.33
N ASN A 61 7.11 -0.21 -14.96
CA ASN A 61 7.49 1.19 -14.86
C ASN A 61 7.25 1.76 -13.44
N SER A 62 6.17 1.34 -12.78
CA SER A 62 5.92 1.72 -11.40
C SER A 62 7.00 1.17 -10.46
N ALA A 63 7.43 -0.08 -10.66
CA ALA A 63 8.52 -0.70 -9.91
C ALA A 63 9.86 0.01 -10.15
N GLU A 64 10.18 0.36 -11.38
CA GLU A 64 11.40 1.11 -11.72
C GLU A 64 11.43 2.48 -11.03
N LYS A 65 10.34 3.24 -11.07
CA LYS A 65 10.24 4.52 -10.36
C LYS A 65 10.36 4.37 -8.85
N LEU A 66 9.76 3.33 -8.29
CA LEU A 66 9.83 3.04 -6.86
C LEU A 66 11.25 2.65 -6.43
N SER A 67 11.99 1.89 -7.23
CA SER A 67 13.37 1.51 -6.91
C SER A 67 14.28 2.72 -6.73
N HIS A 68 14.06 3.78 -7.50
CA HIS A 68 14.82 5.04 -7.42
C HIS A 68 14.33 6.00 -6.32
N SER A 69 13.18 5.75 -5.72
CA SER A 69 12.65 6.59 -4.64
C SER A 69 13.24 6.19 -3.29
N SER A 70 13.56 7.17 -2.48
CA SER A 70 13.98 6.94 -1.10
C SER A 70 12.81 6.51 -0.23
N GLU A 71 13.12 5.81 0.87
CA GLU A 71 12.12 5.42 1.88
C GLU A 71 11.39 6.64 2.47
N GLU A 72 12.12 7.75 2.65
CA GLU A 72 11.55 8.99 3.20
C GLU A 72 10.57 9.67 2.24
N GLU A 73 10.87 9.69 0.94
CA GLU A 73 9.96 10.20 -0.08
C GLU A 73 8.67 9.38 -0.16
N LEU A 74 8.79 8.05 -0.16
CA LEU A 74 7.64 7.14 -0.17
C LEU A 74 6.78 7.32 1.08
N TYR A 75 7.41 7.44 2.25
CA TYR A 75 6.73 7.69 3.52
C TYR A 75 5.97 9.01 3.50
N ALA A 76 6.62 10.11 3.11
CA ALA A 76 6.01 11.43 3.09
C ALA A 76 4.77 11.47 2.16
N GLN A 77 4.89 10.90 0.96
CA GLN A 77 3.79 10.84 0.00
C GLN A 77 2.64 9.94 0.47
N ALA A 78 2.94 8.75 0.99
CA ALA A 78 1.92 7.84 1.50
C ALA A 78 1.19 8.41 2.71
N LYS A 79 1.91 9.11 3.59
CA LYS A 79 1.32 9.81 4.74
C LYS A 79 0.29 10.88 4.33
N ILE A 80 0.56 11.63 3.25
CA ILE A 80 -0.39 12.60 2.70
C ILE A 80 -1.64 11.89 2.18
N ARG A 81 -1.50 10.77 1.47
CA ARG A 81 -2.62 9.98 0.96
C ARG A 81 -3.49 9.43 2.09
N LEU A 82 -2.87 8.82 3.11
CA LEU A 82 -3.59 8.28 4.26
C LEU A 82 -4.31 9.38 5.05
N LYS A 83 -3.71 10.56 5.24
CA LYS A 83 -4.40 11.70 5.87
C LYS A 83 -5.66 12.11 5.10
N LYS A 84 -5.65 12.06 3.77
CA LYS A 84 -6.85 12.31 2.95
C LYS A 84 -7.90 11.23 3.16
N MET A 85 -7.50 9.94 3.22
CA MET A 85 -8.42 8.84 3.49
C MET A 85 -9.07 8.97 4.87
N ILE A 86 -8.28 9.32 5.90
CA ILE A 86 -8.79 9.59 7.25
C ILE A 86 -9.81 10.75 7.22
N ALA A 87 -9.49 11.84 6.53
CA ALA A 87 -10.39 12.99 6.41
C ALA A 87 -11.70 12.66 5.65
N CYS A 88 -11.71 11.59 4.84
CA CYS A 88 -12.89 11.06 4.18
C CYS A 88 -13.64 9.99 5.02
N GLY A 89 -13.22 9.75 6.27
CA GLY A 89 -13.89 8.83 7.18
C GLY A 89 -13.35 7.40 7.18
N THR A 90 -12.18 7.13 6.57
CA THR A 90 -11.55 5.80 6.62
C THR A 90 -10.87 5.60 7.97
N GLY A 91 -11.30 4.58 8.71
CA GLY A 91 -10.76 4.22 10.02
C GLY A 91 -9.83 3.00 9.99
N ALA A 92 -9.91 2.18 8.94
CA ALA A 92 -9.04 1.03 8.75
C ALA A 92 -8.67 0.85 7.27
N VAL A 93 -7.45 0.37 7.01
CA VAL A 93 -6.94 0.16 5.64
C VAL A 93 -6.01 -1.03 5.58
N GLU A 94 -6.15 -1.86 4.56
CA GLU A 94 -5.12 -2.81 4.17
C GLU A 94 -4.19 -2.15 3.16
N ILE A 95 -2.88 -2.26 3.38
CA ILE A 95 -1.86 -1.78 2.44
C ILE A 95 -1.01 -2.96 2.00
N LYS A 96 -1.07 -3.27 0.71
CA LYS A 96 -0.27 -4.31 0.08
C LYS A 96 1.02 -3.73 -0.49
N SER A 97 2.10 -4.51 -0.43
CA SER A 97 3.28 -4.30 -1.27
C SER A 97 3.01 -4.77 -2.72
N GLY A 98 4.03 -5.15 -3.48
CA GLY A 98 3.82 -5.74 -4.82
C GLY A 98 4.16 -4.82 -5.99
N TYR A 99 4.59 -3.60 -5.71
CA TYR A 99 5.14 -2.68 -6.71
C TYR A 99 6.66 -2.54 -6.62
N GLY A 100 7.32 -3.35 -5.78
CA GLY A 100 8.78 -3.36 -5.67
C GLY A 100 9.44 -4.27 -6.68
N LEU A 101 8.93 -5.48 -6.82
CA LEU A 101 9.39 -6.55 -7.71
C LEU A 101 10.89 -6.92 -7.52
N SER A 102 11.47 -6.57 -6.39
CA SER A 102 12.82 -6.93 -5.95
C SER A 102 12.85 -7.00 -4.43
N VAL A 103 13.81 -7.74 -3.87
CA VAL A 103 13.96 -7.87 -2.41
C VAL A 103 14.03 -6.49 -1.75
N GLU A 104 14.94 -5.64 -2.21
CA GLU A 104 15.14 -4.30 -1.64
C GLU A 104 13.85 -3.45 -1.70
N SER A 105 13.20 -3.40 -2.87
CA SER A 105 12.06 -2.52 -3.07
C SER A 105 10.79 -3.00 -2.37
N GLU A 106 10.55 -4.32 -2.30
CA GLU A 106 9.43 -4.89 -1.54
C GLU A 106 9.60 -4.62 -0.04
N LEU A 107 10.79 -4.86 0.50
CA LEU A 107 11.09 -4.58 1.91
C LEU A 107 11.00 -3.07 2.22
N LYS A 108 11.43 -2.21 1.29
CA LYS A 108 11.29 -0.75 1.38
C LYS A 108 9.82 -0.35 1.56
N ILE A 109 8.91 -0.87 0.73
CA ILE A 109 7.48 -0.61 0.85
C ILE A 109 6.97 -1.04 2.22
N LEU A 110 7.27 -2.26 2.65
CA LEU A 110 6.79 -2.80 3.92
C LEU A 110 7.34 -2.03 5.14
N ARG A 111 8.60 -1.58 5.10
CA ARG A 111 9.17 -0.71 6.15
C ARG A 111 8.46 0.63 6.22
N VAL A 112 8.11 1.22 5.07
CA VAL A 112 7.29 2.44 5.01
C VAL A 112 5.92 2.19 5.62
N ILE A 113 5.25 1.09 5.30
CA ILE A 113 3.95 0.74 5.89
C ILE A 113 4.05 0.63 7.42
N LYS A 114 5.09 -0.05 7.93
CA LYS A 114 5.34 -0.18 9.37
C LYS A 114 5.51 1.18 10.06
N ARG A 115 6.23 2.12 9.45
CA ARG A 115 6.37 3.51 9.96
C ARG A 115 5.04 4.26 9.95
N LEU A 116 4.25 4.11 8.89
CA LEU A 116 2.92 4.74 8.78
C LEU A 116 1.98 4.25 9.88
N LYS A 117 1.94 2.95 10.15
CA LYS A 117 1.17 2.33 11.21
C LYS A 117 1.47 2.92 12.60
N GLN A 118 2.71 3.32 12.85
CA GLN A 118 3.14 3.93 14.11
C GLN A 118 2.86 5.44 14.21
N SER A 119 2.59 6.10 13.09
CA SER A 119 2.57 7.57 13.01
C SER A 119 1.21 8.18 12.70
N LEU A 120 0.19 7.37 12.44
CA LEU A 120 -1.13 7.85 12.05
C LEU A 120 -2.23 7.17 12.87
N PRO A 121 -3.32 7.91 13.22
CA PRO A 121 -4.45 7.37 13.96
C PRO A 121 -5.43 6.63 13.04
N ILE A 122 -4.95 5.60 12.37
CA ILE A 122 -5.74 4.71 11.50
C ILE A 122 -5.23 3.29 11.66
N GLU A 123 -6.13 2.32 11.71
CA GLU A 123 -5.73 0.90 11.72
C GLU A 123 -5.17 0.51 10.35
N ILE A 124 -3.93 0.04 10.32
CA ILE A 124 -3.28 -0.40 9.08
C ILE A 124 -2.95 -1.89 9.19
N LYS A 125 -3.42 -2.68 8.22
CA LYS A 125 -3.00 -4.06 8.00
C LYS A 125 -2.00 -4.10 6.86
N SER A 126 -0.84 -4.72 7.11
CA SER A 126 0.23 -4.85 6.13
C SER A 126 0.17 -6.23 5.48
N THR A 127 0.11 -6.27 4.15
CA THR A 127 0.11 -7.50 3.36
C THR A 127 1.30 -7.52 2.41
N PHE A 128 2.09 -8.57 2.46
CA PHE A 128 3.14 -8.81 1.49
C PHE A 128 2.56 -9.43 0.22
N LEU A 129 2.79 -8.79 -0.93
CA LEU A 129 2.36 -9.25 -2.25
C LEU A 129 3.55 -9.28 -3.24
N GLY A 130 4.66 -9.93 -2.85
CA GLY A 130 5.82 -10.07 -3.74
C GLY A 130 5.51 -10.80 -5.04
N ALA A 131 4.54 -11.71 -5.02
CA ALA A 131 4.06 -12.45 -6.19
C ALA A 131 2.95 -11.71 -6.97
N HIS A 132 3.03 -10.39 -7.08
CA HIS A 132 2.06 -9.56 -7.82
C HIS A 132 2.31 -9.60 -9.34
N ALA A 133 3.57 -9.65 -9.75
CA ALA A 133 3.98 -9.79 -11.14
C ALA A 133 5.43 -10.32 -11.19
N PHE A 134 5.83 -10.86 -12.33
CA PHE A 134 7.21 -11.26 -12.54
C PHE A 134 8.06 -10.08 -13.05
N PRO A 135 9.21 -9.78 -12.42
CA PRO A 135 10.18 -8.83 -12.95
C PRO A 135 10.71 -9.24 -14.31
N LYS A 136 11.22 -8.28 -15.07
CA LYS A 136 11.75 -8.55 -16.44
C LYS A 136 12.85 -9.61 -16.45
N GLU A 137 13.68 -9.62 -15.43
CA GLU A 137 14.82 -10.52 -15.26
C GLU A 137 14.36 -11.99 -15.11
N PHE A 138 13.17 -12.20 -14.56
CA PHE A 138 12.60 -13.52 -14.31
C PHE A 138 11.52 -13.95 -15.33
N LYS A 139 11.37 -13.20 -16.43
CA LYS A 139 10.33 -13.47 -17.45
C LYS A 139 10.37 -14.91 -17.99
N ASN A 140 11.55 -15.51 -18.10
CA ASN A 140 11.75 -16.86 -18.64
C ASN A 140 12.05 -17.90 -17.55
N ASN A 141 12.09 -17.49 -16.29
CA ASN A 141 12.37 -18.38 -15.16
C ASN A 141 11.60 -17.91 -13.91
N HIS A 142 10.31 -18.18 -13.91
CA HIS A 142 9.42 -17.80 -12.82
C HIS A 142 9.77 -18.50 -11.49
N ASN A 143 10.27 -19.74 -11.56
CA ASN A 143 10.64 -20.49 -10.35
C ASN A 143 11.75 -19.80 -9.56
N ASP A 144 12.75 -19.24 -10.20
CA ASP A 144 13.83 -18.55 -9.49
C ASP A 144 13.31 -17.29 -8.74
N TYR A 145 12.29 -16.62 -9.28
CA TYR A 145 11.67 -15.51 -8.56
C TYR A 145 10.84 -15.99 -7.35
N ILE A 146 10.16 -17.12 -7.48
CA ILE A 146 9.44 -17.74 -6.37
C ILE A 146 10.44 -18.18 -5.27
N GLU A 147 11.55 -18.80 -5.64
CA GLU A 147 12.62 -19.15 -4.71
C GLU A 147 13.22 -17.91 -4.02
N LEU A 148 13.39 -16.80 -4.74
CA LEU A 148 13.83 -15.52 -4.17
C LEU A 148 12.84 -15.01 -3.12
N ILE A 149 11.54 -15.07 -3.41
CA ILE A 149 10.50 -14.70 -2.44
C ILE A 149 10.59 -15.57 -1.19
N ILE A 150 10.65 -16.89 -1.37
CA ILE A 150 10.61 -17.86 -0.26
C ILE A 150 11.89 -17.78 0.59
N ASN A 151 13.06 -17.74 -0.04
CA ASN A 151 14.33 -17.92 0.65
C ASN A 151 14.97 -16.60 1.10
N GLU A 152 14.61 -15.45 0.49
CA GLU A 152 15.20 -14.16 0.84
C GLU A 152 14.16 -13.18 1.41
N MET A 153 13.01 -12.97 0.76
CA MET A 153 12.06 -11.96 1.22
C MET A 153 11.34 -12.40 2.50
N LEU A 154 10.73 -13.59 2.51
CA LEU A 154 9.92 -14.05 3.65
C LEU A 154 10.68 -14.13 4.97
N PRO A 155 11.93 -14.65 5.03
CA PRO A 155 12.69 -14.67 6.28
C PRO A 155 12.97 -13.29 6.86
N ILE A 156 13.22 -12.28 6.00
CA ILE A 156 13.45 -10.90 6.45
C ILE A 156 12.14 -10.28 6.94
N ILE A 157 11.04 -10.50 6.19
CA ILE A 157 9.72 -10.00 6.56
C ILE A 157 9.28 -10.54 7.92
N GLU A 158 9.49 -11.83 8.20
CA GLU A 158 9.20 -12.46 9.48
C GLU A 158 10.07 -11.87 10.59
N ASN A 159 11.39 -11.82 10.39
CA ASN A 159 12.35 -11.32 11.38
C ASN A 159 12.08 -9.87 11.76
N GLU A 160 11.81 -9.01 10.79
CA GLU A 160 11.52 -7.59 11.00
C GLU A 160 10.03 -7.32 11.35
N LYS A 161 9.17 -8.32 11.30
CA LYS A 161 7.71 -8.21 11.52
C LYS A 161 7.11 -7.11 10.64
N LEU A 162 7.27 -7.24 9.32
CA LEU A 162 6.89 -6.22 8.35
C LEU A 162 5.48 -6.40 7.81
N ALA A 163 4.96 -7.62 7.78
CA ALA A 163 3.63 -7.93 7.27
C ALA A 163 2.89 -8.90 8.20
N GLU A 164 1.56 -8.79 8.24
CA GLU A 164 0.66 -9.68 8.97
C GLU A 164 0.06 -10.74 8.05
N TYR A 165 0.03 -10.46 6.76
CA TYR A 165 -0.56 -11.33 5.74
C TYR A 165 0.37 -11.45 4.53
N ILE A 166 0.18 -12.53 3.78
CA ILE A 166 0.75 -12.74 2.45
C ILE A 166 -0.38 -12.97 1.47
N ASP A 167 -0.24 -12.43 0.26
CA ASP A 167 -1.18 -12.60 -0.84
C ASP A 167 -0.43 -12.98 -2.10
N VAL A 168 -1.11 -13.62 -3.05
CA VAL A 168 -0.61 -14.02 -4.37
C VAL A 168 -1.63 -13.65 -5.43
N PHE A 169 -1.13 -13.23 -6.61
CA PHE A 169 -1.97 -12.75 -7.69
C PHE A 169 -1.60 -13.46 -9.02
#